data_817689757a96c82b1a03dfc7f7de53d7
#
_entry.id   817689757a96c82b1a03dfc7f7de53d7
#
_cell.length_a   1.000
_cell.length_b   1.000
_cell.length_c   1.000
_cell.angle_alpha   90.00
_cell.angle_beta   90.00
_cell.angle_gamma   90.00
#
_symmetry.space_group_name_H-M   'P 1'
#
loop_
_entity.id
_entity.type
_entity.pdbx_description
1 polymer ?
#
loop_
_entity_poly.entity_id
_entity_poly.type
_entity_poly.pdbx_seq_one_letter_code
_entity_poly.pdbx_strand_id
1 'polypeptide(L)'
;MEISILPNTYRNSDGTFNMNSSLKLCGQIAGVCYSKHGFSSLEKESEDKTLNRIETTLNNGHHSVYDHVNVTLNIKNIPKILAMVLNNEHQYTTSEKSLRYTEAIDGMSNKEIELYNKWTNILEEKIRKDIQLLKINILLN
;
A
#
# COMPACT_ATOMS: atom_id res chain seq x y z
N MET A 1 2.55 15.05 5.21
CA MET A 1 2.17 13.64 5.01
C MET A 1 0.80 13.40 5.61
N GLU A 2 -0.08 12.77 4.88
CA GLU A 2 -1.43 12.41 5.30
C GLU A 2 -1.61 10.91 5.06
N ILE A 3 -2.19 10.20 6.03
CA ILE A 3 -2.47 8.77 5.91
C ILE A 3 -3.94 8.56 6.23
N SER A 4 -4.63 7.81 5.37
CA SER A 4 -6.03 7.42 5.57
C SER A 4 -6.25 5.97 5.15
N ILE A 5 -7.17 5.30 5.83
CA ILE A 5 -7.61 3.95 5.48
C ILE A 5 -8.65 4.06 4.37
N LEU A 6 -8.44 3.36 3.26
CA LEU A 6 -9.45 3.28 2.20
C LEU A 6 -10.67 2.48 2.66
N PRO A 7 -11.87 2.75 2.10
CA PRO A 7 -13.07 2.01 2.43
C PRO A 7 -12.89 0.51 2.23
N ASN A 8 -13.01 -0.25 3.30
CA ASN A 8 -13.00 -1.71 3.32
C ASN A 8 -13.74 -2.21 4.56
N THR A 9 -13.79 -3.53 4.75
CA THR A 9 -14.49 -4.20 5.87
C THR A 9 -13.97 -3.78 7.26
N TYR A 10 -12.73 -3.30 7.34
CA TYR A 10 -12.06 -2.95 8.60
C TYR A 10 -11.94 -1.45 8.83
N ARG A 11 -12.76 -0.65 8.14
CA ARG A 11 -12.81 0.78 8.32
C ARG A 11 -14.15 1.19 8.92
N ASN A 12 -14.12 1.91 10.04
CA ASN A 12 -15.28 2.54 10.65
C ASN A 12 -15.80 3.71 9.77
N SER A 13 -17.03 4.13 10.02
CA SER A 13 -17.65 5.28 9.32
C SER A 13 -16.88 6.59 9.53
N ASP A 14 -16.19 6.74 10.66
CA ASP A 14 -15.33 7.90 10.99
C ASP A 14 -13.94 7.83 10.34
N GLY A 15 -13.64 6.77 9.60
CA GLY A 15 -12.36 6.58 8.92
C GLY A 15 -11.30 5.86 9.74
N THR A 16 -11.55 5.51 10.99
CA THR A 16 -10.62 4.76 11.85
C THR A 16 -10.62 3.27 11.54
N PHE A 17 -9.59 2.57 12.03
CA PHE A 17 -9.50 1.12 11.89
C PHE A 17 -10.47 0.40 12.83
N ASN A 18 -11.22 -0.58 12.29
CA ASN A 18 -12.16 -1.39 13.06
C ASN A 18 -11.46 -2.62 13.64
N MET A 19 -10.85 -2.45 14.81
CA MET A 19 -10.16 -3.52 15.53
C MET A 19 -11.08 -4.70 15.85
N ASN A 20 -12.30 -4.42 16.28
CA ASN A 20 -13.24 -5.48 16.71
C ASN A 20 -13.61 -6.40 15.55
N SER A 21 -13.95 -5.86 14.39
CA SER A 21 -14.26 -6.67 13.20
C SER A 21 -13.07 -7.49 12.73
N SER A 22 -11.85 -6.92 12.76
CA SER A 22 -10.65 -7.64 12.36
C SER A 22 -10.28 -8.75 13.33
N LEU A 23 -10.33 -8.51 14.63
CA LEU A 23 -10.10 -9.55 15.64
C LEU A 23 -11.17 -10.66 15.57
N LYS A 24 -12.43 -10.29 15.38
CA LYS A 24 -13.51 -11.29 15.21
C LYS A 24 -13.23 -12.23 14.04
N LEU A 25 -12.81 -11.69 12.88
CA LEU A 25 -12.42 -12.52 11.75
C LEU A 25 -11.24 -13.45 12.10
N CYS A 26 -10.19 -12.93 12.72
CA CYS A 26 -9.03 -13.73 13.14
C CYS A 26 -9.45 -14.89 14.06
N GLY A 27 -10.32 -14.62 15.02
CA GLY A 27 -10.84 -15.65 15.93
C GLY A 27 -11.71 -16.71 15.22
N GLN A 28 -12.47 -16.31 14.22
CA GLN A 28 -13.24 -17.24 13.37
C GLN A 28 -12.29 -18.10 12.53
N ILE A 29 -11.31 -17.49 11.86
CA ILE A 29 -10.32 -18.22 11.06
C ILE A 29 -9.53 -19.21 11.91
N ALA A 30 -9.10 -18.82 13.11
CA ALA A 30 -8.44 -19.72 14.05
C ALA A 30 -9.30 -20.95 14.41
N GLY A 31 -10.63 -20.83 14.33
CA GLY A 31 -11.56 -21.92 14.55
C GLY A 31 -11.67 -22.91 13.39
N VAL A 32 -11.30 -22.54 12.18
CA VAL A 32 -11.49 -23.38 10.98
C VAL A 32 -10.79 -24.72 11.10
N CYS A 33 -9.57 -24.75 11.64
CA CYS A 33 -8.81 -25.99 11.81
C CYS A 33 -9.47 -27.00 12.75
N TYR A 34 -10.40 -26.57 13.60
CA TYR A 34 -11.06 -27.41 14.61
C TYR A 34 -12.56 -27.57 14.36
N SER A 35 -13.11 -26.83 13.39
CA SER A 35 -14.56 -26.89 13.09
C SER A 35 -14.90 -28.03 12.14
N LYS A 36 -15.80 -28.91 12.57
CA LYS A 36 -16.35 -29.97 11.71
C LYS A 36 -17.31 -29.44 10.62
N HIS A 37 -17.86 -28.25 10.82
CA HIS A 37 -18.91 -27.67 9.97
C HIS A 37 -18.42 -26.47 9.13
N GLY A 38 -17.12 -26.23 9.11
CA GLY A 38 -16.50 -25.16 8.34
C GLY A 38 -16.81 -23.76 8.90
N PHE A 39 -16.48 -22.74 8.10
CA PHE A 39 -16.52 -21.34 8.50
C PHE A 39 -17.94 -20.84 8.83
N SER A 40 -18.97 -21.33 8.13
CA SER A 40 -20.36 -20.91 8.33
C SER A 40 -20.89 -21.19 9.75
N SER A 41 -20.34 -22.17 10.45
CA SER A 41 -20.68 -22.44 11.86
C SER A 41 -20.02 -21.44 12.82
N LEU A 42 -18.84 -20.95 12.44
CA LEU A 42 -18.06 -19.99 13.23
C LEU A 42 -18.62 -18.57 13.13
N GLU A 43 -19.26 -18.23 12.01
CA GLU A 43 -19.97 -16.94 11.86
C GLU A 43 -21.13 -16.77 12.84
N LYS A 44 -21.75 -17.89 13.25
CA LYS A 44 -22.88 -17.92 14.17
C LYS A 44 -22.47 -18.16 15.63
N GLU A 45 -21.19 -18.30 15.88
CA GLU A 45 -20.65 -18.55 17.22
C GLU A 45 -20.79 -17.31 18.10
N SER A 46 -20.89 -17.52 19.42
CA SER A 46 -20.93 -16.40 20.37
C SER A 46 -19.61 -15.62 20.37
N GLU A 47 -19.71 -14.34 20.63
CA GLU A 47 -18.56 -13.43 20.67
C GLU A 47 -17.53 -13.86 21.71
N ASP A 48 -17.98 -14.31 22.90
CA ASP A 48 -17.11 -14.80 23.97
C ASP A 48 -16.21 -15.97 23.54
N LYS A 49 -16.78 -16.92 22.77
CA LYS A 49 -15.98 -18.04 22.26
C LYS A 49 -14.94 -17.60 21.25
N THR A 50 -15.31 -16.64 20.41
CA THR A 50 -14.41 -16.05 19.42
C THR A 50 -13.27 -15.30 20.12
N LEU A 51 -13.56 -14.47 21.12
CA LEU A 51 -12.57 -13.74 21.92
C LEU A 51 -11.63 -14.66 22.68
N ASN A 52 -12.16 -15.68 23.37
CA ASN A 52 -11.33 -16.70 24.04
C ASN A 52 -10.38 -17.41 23.08
N ARG A 53 -10.80 -17.66 21.84
CA ARG A 53 -9.95 -18.27 20.82
C ARG A 53 -8.85 -17.32 20.38
N ILE A 54 -9.13 -16.03 20.24
CA ILE A 54 -8.14 -15.00 19.94
C ILE A 54 -7.07 -14.97 21.03
N GLU A 55 -7.46 -14.89 22.29
CA GLU A 55 -6.55 -14.87 23.43
C GLU A 55 -5.66 -16.12 23.48
N THR A 56 -6.30 -17.30 23.32
CA THR A 56 -5.57 -18.57 23.27
C THR A 56 -4.57 -18.61 22.11
N THR A 57 -4.95 -18.12 20.94
CA THR A 57 -4.11 -18.11 19.74
C THR A 57 -2.90 -17.18 19.92
N LEU A 58 -3.10 -16.01 20.51
CA LEU A 58 -2.04 -15.06 20.85
C LEU A 58 -1.05 -15.68 21.86
N ASN A 59 -1.54 -16.22 22.95
CA ASN A 59 -0.74 -16.79 24.02
C ASN A 59 0.07 -18.00 23.57
N ASN A 60 -0.41 -18.75 22.57
CA ASN A 60 0.27 -19.93 22.02
C ASN A 60 1.18 -19.59 20.80
N GLY A 61 1.32 -18.33 20.42
CA GLY A 61 2.18 -17.91 19.31
C GLY A 61 1.68 -18.28 17.92
N HIS A 62 0.38 -18.57 17.74
CA HIS A 62 -0.24 -18.85 16.44
C HIS A 62 -0.58 -17.54 15.71
N HIS A 63 0.45 -16.81 15.26
CA HIS A 63 0.27 -15.47 14.68
C HIS A 63 -0.25 -15.47 13.25
N SER A 64 -0.13 -16.57 12.50
CA SER A 64 -0.55 -16.65 11.08
C SER A 64 -2.02 -16.32 10.82
N VAL A 65 -2.90 -16.49 11.80
CA VAL A 65 -4.32 -16.14 11.66
C VAL A 65 -4.55 -14.63 11.54
N TYR A 66 -3.60 -13.82 12.01
CA TYR A 66 -3.68 -12.35 11.93
C TYR A 66 -3.27 -11.80 10.57
N ASP A 67 -2.59 -12.60 9.73
CA ASP A 67 -2.20 -12.24 8.37
C ASP A 67 -3.39 -12.17 7.41
N HIS A 68 -4.56 -12.65 7.82
CA HIS A 68 -5.80 -12.55 7.04
C HIS A 68 -6.44 -11.16 7.07
N VAL A 69 -5.99 -10.27 7.94
CA VAL A 69 -6.48 -8.89 8.00
C VAL A 69 -5.64 -8.01 7.07
N ASN A 70 -6.28 -7.55 5.99
CA ASN A 70 -5.64 -6.68 5.02
C ASN A 70 -6.21 -5.26 5.14
N VAL A 71 -5.34 -4.27 5.21
CA VAL A 71 -5.69 -2.85 5.25
C VAL A 71 -5.05 -2.14 4.08
N THR A 72 -5.86 -1.41 3.31
CA THR A 72 -5.36 -0.57 2.23
C THR A 72 -5.25 0.87 2.70
N LEU A 73 -4.05 1.43 2.61
CA LEU A 73 -3.74 2.79 3.03
C LEU A 73 -3.62 3.70 1.82
N ASN A 74 -4.20 4.91 1.93
CA ASN A 74 -3.92 6.00 1.01
C ASN A 74 -2.95 6.96 1.71
N ILE A 75 -1.78 7.14 1.11
CA ILE A 75 -0.72 8.00 1.64
C ILE A 75 -0.52 9.16 0.67
N LYS A 76 -0.67 10.39 1.16
CA LYS A 76 -0.53 11.62 0.38
C LYS A 76 0.59 12.50 0.93
N ASN A 77 1.07 13.40 0.08
CA ASN A 77 2.06 14.43 0.46
C ASN A 77 3.33 13.81 1.05
N ILE A 78 3.87 12.78 0.37
CA ILE A 78 5.15 12.15 0.72
C ILE A 78 6.21 12.47 -0.35
N PRO A 79 7.48 12.66 0.05
CA PRO A 79 8.57 12.79 -0.90
C PRO A 79 8.70 11.54 -1.79
N LYS A 80 9.06 11.72 -3.06
CA LYS A 80 9.26 10.61 -4.01
C LYS A 80 10.24 9.56 -3.49
N ILE A 81 11.29 9.99 -2.80
CA ILE A 81 12.27 9.06 -2.22
C ILE A 81 11.62 8.10 -1.21
N LEU A 82 10.68 8.59 -0.40
CA LEU A 82 9.96 7.74 0.55
C LEU A 82 9.02 6.75 -0.18
N ALA A 83 8.35 7.20 -1.23
CA ALA A 83 7.53 6.31 -2.07
C ALA A 83 8.39 5.19 -2.68
N MET A 84 9.60 5.51 -3.17
CA MET A 84 10.53 4.51 -3.70
C MET A 84 10.97 3.49 -2.64
N VAL A 85 11.25 3.94 -1.41
CA VAL A 85 11.60 3.03 -0.30
C VAL A 85 10.43 2.10 0.00
N LEU A 86 9.21 2.64 0.13
CA LEU A 86 8.01 1.84 0.34
C LEU A 86 7.76 0.83 -0.78
N ASN A 87 7.99 1.20 -2.04
CA ASN A 87 7.82 0.30 -3.18
C ASN A 87 8.83 -0.86 -3.23
N ASN A 88 9.98 -0.72 -2.58
CA ASN A 88 11.00 -1.77 -2.52
C ASN A 88 10.76 -2.82 -1.43
N GLU A 89 9.82 -2.56 -0.52
CA GLU A 89 9.40 -3.56 0.47
C GLU A 89 8.52 -4.63 -0.19
N HIS A 90 8.71 -5.89 0.19
CA HIS A 90 8.02 -7.03 -0.42
C HIS A 90 6.89 -7.62 0.42
N GLN A 91 6.63 -7.04 1.60
CA GLN A 91 5.60 -7.54 2.53
C GLN A 91 4.19 -7.02 2.22
N TYR A 92 4.06 -6.08 1.29
CA TYR A 92 2.79 -5.47 0.89
C TYR A 92 2.82 -5.06 -0.58
N THR A 93 1.66 -4.80 -1.14
CA THR A 93 1.51 -4.32 -2.52
C THR A 93 1.32 -2.82 -2.54
N THR A 94 2.01 -2.14 -3.43
CA THR A 94 1.92 -0.68 -3.61
C THR A 94 1.42 -0.30 -4.99
N SER A 95 0.76 0.85 -5.05
CA SER A 95 0.45 1.56 -6.29
C SER A 95 0.74 3.03 -6.08
N GLU A 96 1.56 3.61 -6.93
CA GLU A 96 1.92 5.01 -6.82
C GLU A 96 1.54 5.80 -8.07
N LYS A 97 1.39 7.12 -7.90
CA LYS A 97 1.15 8.06 -8.98
C LYS A 97 2.30 8.02 -9.98
N SER A 98 2.00 7.66 -11.23
CA SER A 98 3.01 7.55 -12.28
C SER A 98 3.41 8.92 -12.83
N LEU A 99 4.69 9.23 -12.80
CA LEU A 99 5.24 10.46 -13.40
C LEU A 99 5.20 10.47 -14.94
N ARG A 100 4.84 9.35 -15.58
CA ARG A 100 4.62 9.30 -17.03
C ARG A 100 3.29 9.89 -17.47
N TYR A 101 2.33 9.96 -16.54
CA TYR A 101 0.95 10.43 -16.79
C TYR A 101 0.58 11.67 -15.98
N THR A 102 1.41 12.03 -15.01
CA THR A 102 1.16 13.14 -14.10
C THR A 102 2.44 13.92 -13.86
N GLU A 103 2.33 15.23 -13.78
CA GLU A 103 3.47 16.06 -13.45
C GLU A 103 3.95 15.81 -12.01
N ALA A 104 5.26 15.82 -11.80
CA ALA A 104 5.87 15.59 -10.49
C ALA A 104 5.80 16.79 -9.54
N ILE A 105 5.13 17.88 -9.96
CA ILE A 105 5.13 19.16 -9.27
C ILE A 105 4.10 19.29 -8.14
N ASP A 106 3.17 18.36 -8.05
CA ASP A 106 2.15 18.37 -6.97
C ASP A 106 2.81 18.28 -5.58
N GLY A 107 2.56 19.28 -4.75
CA GLY A 107 3.11 19.36 -3.38
C GLY A 107 4.52 19.92 -3.27
N MET A 108 5.12 20.36 -4.39
CA MET A 108 6.41 21.05 -4.39
C MET A 108 6.23 22.55 -4.07
N SER A 109 7.23 23.13 -3.42
CA SER A 109 7.35 24.59 -3.28
C SER A 109 7.74 25.22 -4.63
N ASN A 110 7.50 26.53 -4.79
CA ASN A 110 7.88 27.26 -6.01
C ASN A 110 9.34 27.10 -6.37
N LYS A 111 10.24 27.06 -5.38
CA LYS A 111 11.68 26.88 -5.59
C LYS A 111 12.01 25.47 -6.10
N GLU A 112 11.33 24.45 -5.61
CA GLU A 112 11.48 23.07 -6.07
C GLU A 112 10.93 22.90 -7.49
N ILE A 113 9.82 23.53 -7.82
CA ILE A 113 9.25 23.56 -9.18
C ILE A 113 10.23 24.22 -10.16
N GLU A 114 10.82 25.37 -9.80
CA GLU A 114 11.80 26.06 -10.62
C GLU A 114 13.04 25.17 -10.89
N LEU A 115 13.54 24.51 -9.84
CA LEU A 115 14.68 23.60 -9.95
C LEU A 115 14.35 22.37 -10.79
N TYR A 116 13.19 21.79 -10.61
CA TYR A 116 12.68 20.66 -11.40
C TYR A 116 12.61 21.03 -12.88
N ASN A 117 11.97 22.13 -13.23
CA ASN A 117 11.84 22.60 -14.61
C ASN A 117 13.21 22.89 -15.26
N LYS A 118 14.12 23.51 -14.51
CA LYS A 118 15.48 23.75 -14.98
C LYS A 118 16.20 22.46 -15.38
N TRP A 119 16.19 21.45 -14.51
CA TRP A 119 16.88 20.19 -14.79
C TRP A 119 16.18 19.35 -15.86
N THR A 120 14.86 19.35 -15.91
CA THR A 120 14.09 18.67 -16.95
C THR A 120 14.42 19.24 -18.32
N ASN A 121 14.45 20.56 -18.48
CA ASN A 121 14.82 21.21 -19.74
C ASN A 121 16.24 20.86 -20.18
N ILE A 122 17.22 20.87 -19.25
CA ILE A 122 18.60 20.48 -19.54
C ILE A 122 18.71 19.04 -20.04
N LEU A 123 17.98 18.10 -19.36
CA LEU A 123 17.98 16.69 -19.74
C LEU A 123 17.31 16.47 -21.10
N GLU A 124 16.18 17.11 -21.37
CA GLU A 124 15.49 17.02 -22.65
C GLU A 124 16.35 17.53 -23.79
N GLU A 125 17.04 18.67 -23.61
CA GLU A 125 17.95 19.20 -24.62
C GLU A 125 19.09 18.24 -24.90
N LYS A 126 19.68 17.63 -23.86
CA LYS A 126 20.76 16.65 -24.02
C LYS A 126 20.28 15.41 -24.76
N ILE A 127 19.11 14.87 -24.39
CA ILE A 127 18.50 13.69 -25.04
C ILE A 127 18.25 13.98 -26.53
N ARG A 128 17.71 15.16 -26.87
CA ARG A 128 17.50 15.56 -28.28
C ARG A 128 18.80 15.59 -29.07
N LYS A 129 19.88 16.14 -28.51
CA LYS A 129 21.23 16.17 -29.15
C LYS A 129 21.77 14.76 -29.37
N ASP A 130 21.66 13.88 -28.38
CA ASP A 130 22.13 12.50 -28.45
C ASP A 130 21.34 11.69 -29.49
N ILE A 131 20.01 11.86 -29.59
CA ILE A 131 19.16 11.23 -30.61
C ILE A 131 19.54 11.75 -32.03
N GLN A 132 19.83 13.04 -32.20
CA GLN A 132 20.24 13.58 -33.47
C GLN A 132 21.58 13.00 -33.92
N LEU A 133 22.55 12.88 -33.00
CA LEU A 133 23.88 12.27 -33.28
C LEU A 133 23.71 10.78 -33.67
N LEU A 134 22.85 10.03 -33.01
CA LEU A 134 22.56 8.65 -33.36
C LEU A 134 21.94 8.52 -34.75
N LYS A 135 21.00 9.39 -35.11
CA LYS A 135 20.40 9.41 -36.45
C LYS A 135 21.43 9.74 -37.55
N ILE A 136 22.34 10.67 -37.30
CA ILE A 136 23.40 11.00 -38.24
C ILE A 136 24.33 9.80 -38.44
N ASN A 137 24.72 9.12 -37.39
CA ASN A 137 25.60 7.94 -37.48
C ASN A 137 24.94 6.75 -38.20
N ILE A 138 23.63 6.59 -38.11
CA ILE A 138 22.89 5.53 -38.84
C ILE A 138 22.81 5.87 -40.35
N LEU A 139 22.75 7.13 -40.72
CA LEU A 139 22.68 7.58 -42.12
C LEU A 139 24.03 7.59 -42.83
N LEU A 140 25.15 7.53 -42.07
CA LEU A 140 26.52 7.56 -42.63
C LEU A 140 27.16 6.16 -42.73
N ASN A 141 26.50 5.10 -42.26
CA ASN A 141 26.87 3.68 -42.41
C ASN A 141 25.90 2.96 -43.34
#